data_d60a0aa564a541e8336071fc528809a1
#
_entry.id   d60a0aa564a541e8336071fc528809a1
#
_cell.length_a   1.000
_cell.length_b   1.000
_cell.length_c   1.000
_cell.angle_alpha   90.00
_cell.angle_beta   90.00
_cell.angle_gamma   90.00
#
_symmetry.space_group_name_H-M   'P 1'
#
loop_
_entity.id
_entity.type
_entity.pdbx_description
1 polymer ?
#
loop_
_entity_poly.entity_id
_entity_poly.type
_entity_poly.pdbx_seq_one_letter_code
_entity_poly.pdbx_strand_id
1 'polypeptide(L)'
;MGVICLFAIAMAAMMGCNGAPEQPATVAGYSSLEDLDGHSVAVLTGSTSDVLLSDTNNFSNIRLIRFETPTELIEAVMNDSADCGITDTVVLMTLEMEQHGLAIDFNLPGGFDVAAAFNPVDKDLCGKFNDFLVQVKSDGTLDEMFERWCSKEVDTVHMLDMPELAELKGHPIEVATLADNPPFSFYRNNRWTGLEVELMHRFSLFIGRPVHFSGYQFGEIVNVIRSRKADVAAANLFITPDRADKVLFSHPYYLCKTSCFSKAR
;
A
#
# COMPACT_ATOMS: atom_id res chain seq x y z
N MET A 1 -12.29 74.41 6.74
CA MET A 1 -12.79 73.52 5.69
C MET A 1 -11.80 72.39 5.64
N GLY A 2 -12.06 71.30 6.37
CA GLY A 2 -11.23 70.12 6.43
C GLY A 2 -11.98 68.97 5.83
N VAL A 3 -11.38 68.35 4.87
CA VAL A 3 -11.91 67.12 4.21
C VAL A 3 -11.33 65.90 4.93
N ILE A 4 -12.22 65.18 5.57
CA ILE A 4 -11.88 63.87 6.21
C ILE A 4 -11.98 62.79 5.17
N CYS A 5 -10.83 62.20 4.78
CA CYS A 5 -10.80 60.95 3.98
C CYS A 5 -11.01 59.76 4.90
N LEU A 6 -12.13 59.10 4.77
CA LEU A 6 -12.36 57.75 5.34
C LEU A 6 -11.65 56.71 4.48
N PHE A 7 -10.64 56.04 5.04
CA PHE A 7 -10.09 54.83 4.49
C PHE A 7 -10.97 53.63 4.93
N ALA A 8 -11.70 53.07 3.99
CA ALA A 8 -12.37 51.79 4.18
C ALA A 8 -11.34 50.65 4.05
N ILE A 9 -11.05 49.99 5.15
CA ILE A 9 -10.25 48.76 5.16
C ILE A 9 -11.16 47.61 4.71
N ALA A 10 -10.96 47.15 3.50
CA ALA A 10 -11.57 45.89 3.02
C ALA A 10 -10.87 44.71 3.68
N MET A 11 -11.53 44.08 4.64
CA MET A 11 -11.13 42.75 5.15
C MET A 11 -11.42 41.71 4.07
N ALA A 12 -10.39 41.30 3.36
CA ALA A 12 -10.46 40.11 2.51
C ALA A 12 -10.52 38.89 3.41
N ALA A 13 -11.69 38.26 3.51
CA ALA A 13 -11.86 36.95 4.09
C ALA A 13 -11.13 35.92 3.22
N MET A 14 -10.01 35.42 3.69
CA MET A 14 -9.38 34.22 3.12
C MET A 14 -10.27 33.04 3.47
N MET A 15 -11.13 32.64 2.54
CA MET A 15 -11.76 31.31 2.55
C MET A 15 -10.65 30.30 2.28
N GLY A 16 -10.18 29.66 3.35
CA GLY A 16 -9.35 28.49 3.24
C GLY A 16 -10.17 27.35 2.63
N CYS A 17 -9.84 26.97 1.40
CA CYS A 17 -10.31 25.74 0.81
C CYS A 17 -9.60 24.56 1.50
N ASN A 18 -10.10 24.16 2.68
CA ASN A 18 -9.84 22.84 3.23
C ASN A 18 -10.88 21.88 2.61
N GLY A 19 -10.72 21.58 1.34
CA GLY A 19 -11.36 20.47 0.68
C GLY A 19 -10.52 19.22 0.95
N ALA A 20 -10.74 18.55 2.08
CA ALA A 20 -10.46 17.13 2.16
C ALA A 20 -11.31 16.46 1.05
N PRO A 21 -10.76 15.50 0.27
CA PRO A 21 -11.56 14.80 -0.71
C PRO A 21 -12.78 14.20 0.00
N GLU A 22 -13.98 14.55 -0.47
CA GLU A 22 -15.23 13.94 0.01
C GLU A 22 -15.08 12.44 -0.20
N GLN A 23 -15.14 11.69 0.91
CA GLN A 23 -15.25 10.24 0.84
C GLN A 23 -16.54 9.91 0.10
N PRO A 24 -16.51 8.97 -0.86
CA PRO A 24 -17.72 8.55 -1.55
C PRO A 24 -18.76 8.10 -0.51
N ALA A 25 -20.02 8.48 -0.75
CA ALA A 25 -21.12 8.18 0.13
C ALA A 25 -21.23 6.66 0.32
N THR A 26 -20.99 6.19 1.53
CA THR A 26 -21.09 4.79 1.92
C THR A 26 -22.57 4.37 1.87
N VAL A 27 -22.94 3.54 0.92
CA VAL A 27 -24.16 2.73 1.03
C VAL A 27 -23.73 1.48 1.80
N ALA A 28 -23.65 1.61 3.12
CA ALA A 28 -23.02 0.64 4.00
C ALA A 28 -23.79 -0.69 4.04
N GLY A 29 -23.09 -1.79 3.71
CA GLY A 29 -23.49 -3.14 4.06
C GLY A 29 -23.16 -3.43 5.52
N TYR A 30 -21.97 -2.99 5.97
CA TYR A 30 -21.43 -3.15 7.32
C TYR A 30 -20.93 -1.80 7.84
N SER A 31 -20.92 -1.61 9.15
CA SER A 31 -20.47 -0.37 9.80
C SER A 31 -19.29 -0.58 10.76
N SER A 32 -19.00 -1.82 11.12
CA SER A 32 -17.93 -2.19 12.05
C SER A 32 -17.50 -3.65 11.89
N LEU A 33 -16.45 -4.06 12.58
CA LEU A 33 -15.99 -5.46 12.61
C LEU A 33 -17.02 -6.38 13.28
N GLU A 34 -17.80 -5.87 14.23
CA GLU A 34 -18.84 -6.62 14.94
C GLU A 34 -19.97 -7.04 13.98
N ASP A 35 -20.26 -6.22 12.96
CA ASP A 35 -21.29 -6.53 11.96
C ASP A 35 -20.90 -7.70 11.04
N LEU A 36 -19.64 -8.12 11.07
CA LEU A 36 -19.14 -9.24 10.28
C LEU A 36 -19.45 -10.60 10.90
N ASP A 37 -20.03 -10.63 12.11
CA ASP A 37 -20.41 -11.88 12.78
C ASP A 37 -21.43 -12.67 11.95
N GLY A 38 -21.16 -13.95 11.76
CA GLY A 38 -21.96 -14.84 10.90
C GLY A 38 -21.70 -14.74 9.40
N HIS A 39 -20.85 -13.81 8.96
CA HIS A 39 -20.53 -13.58 7.56
C HIS A 39 -19.21 -14.23 7.12
N SER A 40 -19.06 -14.36 5.79
CA SER A 40 -17.79 -14.77 5.17
C SER A 40 -16.97 -13.57 4.78
N VAL A 41 -15.73 -13.54 5.25
CA VAL A 41 -14.80 -12.42 5.03
C VAL A 41 -13.58 -12.89 4.26
N ALA A 42 -13.34 -12.29 3.09
CA ALA A 42 -12.16 -12.52 2.28
C ALA A 42 -10.98 -11.72 2.83
N VAL A 43 -9.84 -12.37 3.03
CA VAL A 43 -8.58 -11.76 3.51
C VAL A 43 -7.38 -12.31 2.75
N LEU A 44 -6.31 -11.52 2.66
CA LEU A 44 -5.03 -11.97 2.13
C LEU A 44 -4.31 -12.82 3.18
N THR A 45 -3.87 -14.02 2.81
CA THR A 45 -3.16 -14.96 3.68
C THR A 45 -1.95 -14.29 4.37
N GLY A 46 -1.90 -14.34 5.71
CA GLY A 46 -0.82 -13.77 6.52
C GLY A 46 -0.84 -12.23 6.62
N SER A 47 -1.89 -11.56 6.14
CA SER A 47 -2.10 -10.13 6.36
C SER A 47 -2.43 -9.81 7.82
N THR A 48 -2.38 -8.54 8.19
CA THR A 48 -2.81 -8.09 9.52
C THR A 48 -4.29 -8.35 9.76
N SER A 49 -5.12 -8.25 8.71
CA SER A 49 -6.56 -8.55 8.78
C SER A 49 -6.81 -10.05 8.98
N ASP A 50 -6.04 -10.93 8.32
CA ASP A 50 -6.11 -12.37 8.56
C ASP A 50 -5.74 -12.70 10.01
N VAL A 51 -4.65 -12.13 10.52
CA VAL A 51 -4.23 -12.35 11.92
C VAL A 51 -5.27 -11.82 12.90
N LEU A 52 -5.80 -10.61 12.67
CA LEU A 52 -6.81 -10.00 13.53
C LEU A 52 -8.08 -10.86 13.61
N LEU A 53 -8.64 -11.25 12.48
CA LEU A 53 -9.91 -11.98 12.43
C LEU A 53 -9.76 -13.47 12.73
N SER A 54 -8.53 -13.98 12.81
CA SER A 54 -8.24 -15.34 13.28
C SER A 54 -8.31 -15.47 14.81
N ASP A 55 -8.46 -14.36 15.55
CA ASP A 55 -8.67 -14.39 17.01
C ASP A 55 -10.10 -14.85 17.33
N THR A 56 -10.25 -16.15 17.56
CA THR A 56 -11.54 -16.78 17.85
C THR A 56 -12.18 -16.33 19.16
N ASN A 57 -11.45 -15.65 20.04
CA ASN A 57 -12.04 -15.09 21.27
C ASN A 57 -12.92 -13.88 20.96
N ASN A 58 -12.56 -13.12 19.92
CA ASN A 58 -13.29 -11.91 19.52
C ASN A 58 -14.17 -12.14 18.29
N PHE A 59 -13.79 -13.08 17.39
CA PHE A 59 -14.41 -13.28 16.09
C PHE A 59 -14.74 -14.76 15.80
N SER A 60 -15.49 -15.40 16.73
CA SER A 60 -15.75 -16.86 16.69
C SER A 60 -16.67 -17.32 15.57
N ASN A 61 -17.54 -16.44 15.05
CA ASN A 61 -18.54 -16.78 14.04
C ASN A 61 -18.19 -16.26 12.63
N ILE A 62 -17.06 -15.58 12.46
CA ILE A 62 -16.61 -15.12 11.13
C ILE A 62 -16.04 -16.31 10.38
N ARG A 63 -16.52 -16.52 9.14
CA ARG A 63 -15.96 -17.51 8.23
C ARG A 63 -14.87 -16.86 7.36
N LEU A 64 -13.61 -16.98 7.78
CA LEU A 64 -12.48 -16.46 6.98
C LEU A 64 -12.25 -17.29 5.72
N ILE A 65 -12.16 -16.59 4.59
CA ILE A 65 -11.75 -17.15 3.30
C ILE A 65 -10.43 -16.47 2.91
N ARG A 66 -9.37 -17.27 2.84
CA ARG A 66 -8.01 -16.79 2.59
C ARG A 66 -7.65 -16.90 1.13
N PHE A 67 -7.06 -15.85 0.59
CA PHE A 67 -6.59 -15.75 -0.78
C PHE A 67 -5.10 -15.42 -0.80
N GLU A 68 -4.42 -15.80 -1.87
CA GLU A 68 -2.99 -15.59 -2.02
C GLU A 68 -2.67 -14.25 -2.69
N THR A 69 -3.64 -13.66 -3.40
CA THR A 69 -3.51 -12.37 -4.06
C THR A 69 -4.68 -11.43 -3.73
N PRO A 70 -4.44 -10.09 -3.71
CA PRO A 70 -5.51 -9.11 -3.59
C PRO A 70 -6.56 -9.20 -4.71
N THR A 71 -6.15 -9.53 -5.92
CA THR A 71 -7.07 -9.71 -7.06
C THR A 71 -8.07 -10.83 -6.78
N GLU A 72 -7.61 -12.02 -6.38
CA GLU A 72 -8.49 -13.15 -6.02
C GLU A 72 -9.45 -12.80 -4.87
N LEU A 73 -8.95 -12.06 -3.86
CA LEU A 73 -9.76 -11.58 -2.73
C LEU A 73 -10.91 -10.69 -3.21
N ILE A 74 -10.61 -9.74 -4.09
CA ILE A 74 -11.61 -8.80 -4.61
C ILE A 74 -12.61 -9.51 -5.54
N GLU A 75 -12.14 -10.40 -6.41
CA GLU A 75 -12.99 -11.21 -7.27
C GLU A 75 -13.94 -12.10 -6.46
N ALA A 76 -13.51 -12.61 -5.31
CA ALA A 76 -14.35 -13.42 -4.44
C ALA A 76 -15.58 -12.64 -3.90
N VAL A 77 -15.41 -11.36 -3.61
CA VAL A 77 -16.53 -10.48 -3.22
C VAL A 77 -17.40 -10.15 -4.45
N MET A 78 -16.78 -9.88 -5.60
CA MET A 78 -17.49 -9.57 -6.85
C MET A 78 -18.40 -10.71 -7.30
N ASN A 79 -18.01 -11.95 -7.11
CA ASN A 79 -18.75 -13.13 -7.55
C ASN A 79 -19.56 -13.84 -6.45
N ASP A 80 -19.76 -13.17 -5.29
CA ASP A 80 -20.51 -13.69 -4.12
C ASP A 80 -19.90 -14.95 -3.47
N SER A 81 -18.61 -15.21 -3.66
CA SER A 81 -17.88 -16.29 -2.96
C SER A 81 -17.56 -15.89 -1.52
N ALA A 82 -17.50 -14.59 -1.24
CA ALA A 82 -17.42 -13.99 0.08
C ALA A 82 -18.43 -12.84 0.20
N ASP A 83 -18.97 -12.64 1.41
CA ASP A 83 -19.96 -11.57 1.67
C ASP A 83 -19.29 -10.19 1.65
N CYS A 84 -18.05 -10.10 2.14
CA CYS A 84 -17.23 -8.90 2.15
C CYS A 84 -15.74 -9.26 2.11
N GLY A 85 -14.90 -8.24 1.95
CA GLY A 85 -13.45 -8.38 2.00
C GLY A 85 -12.79 -7.29 2.84
N ILE A 86 -11.60 -7.53 3.34
CA ILE A 86 -10.77 -6.52 3.99
C ILE A 86 -9.41 -6.47 3.29
N THR A 87 -9.10 -5.29 2.75
CA THR A 87 -7.83 -5.01 2.06
C THR A 87 -7.43 -3.55 2.22
N ASP A 88 -6.30 -3.17 1.65
CA ASP A 88 -5.80 -1.80 1.72
C ASP A 88 -6.69 -0.83 0.95
N THR A 89 -7.02 0.29 1.59
CA THR A 89 -7.91 1.30 1.01
C THR A 89 -7.44 1.78 -0.36
N VAL A 90 -6.13 1.96 -0.55
CA VAL A 90 -5.56 2.42 -1.81
C VAL A 90 -5.74 1.41 -2.94
N VAL A 91 -5.67 0.12 -2.65
CA VAL A 91 -5.95 -0.94 -3.64
C VAL A 91 -7.38 -0.80 -4.16
N LEU A 92 -8.33 -0.58 -3.26
CA LEU A 92 -9.74 -0.37 -3.62
C LEU A 92 -9.93 0.92 -4.44
N MET A 93 -9.27 2.01 -4.05
CA MET A 93 -9.39 3.31 -4.75
C MET A 93 -8.85 3.27 -6.18
N THR A 94 -7.80 2.49 -6.43
CA THR A 94 -7.17 2.38 -7.76
C THR A 94 -7.87 1.39 -8.70
N LEU A 95 -8.86 0.65 -8.20
CA LEU A 95 -9.66 -0.32 -8.97
C LEU A 95 -10.96 0.25 -9.53
N GLU A 96 -11.24 1.55 -9.36
CA GLU A 96 -12.54 2.13 -9.73
C GLU A 96 -13.72 1.27 -9.24
N MET A 97 -13.76 0.98 -7.96
CA MET A 97 -14.70 0.06 -7.29
C MET A 97 -16.16 0.22 -7.73
N GLU A 98 -16.61 1.46 -7.93
CA GLU A 98 -18.00 1.74 -8.34
C GLU A 98 -18.33 1.12 -9.70
N GLN A 99 -17.39 1.07 -10.64
CA GLN A 99 -17.59 0.44 -11.95
C GLN A 99 -17.71 -1.08 -11.82
N HIS A 100 -17.15 -1.66 -10.75
CA HIS A 100 -17.25 -3.07 -10.42
C HIS A 100 -18.41 -3.40 -9.47
N GLY A 101 -19.26 -2.41 -9.15
CA GLY A 101 -20.39 -2.61 -8.22
C GLY A 101 -19.96 -2.92 -6.81
N LEU A 102 -18.80 -2.40 -6.37
CA LEU A 102 -18.27 -2.52 -5.02
C LEU A 102 -18.35 -1.18 -4.27
N ALA A 103 -18.42 -1.22 -2.95
CA ALA A 103 -18.38 -0.04 -2.10
C ALA A 103 -17.54 -0.30 -0.85
N ILE A 104 -16.87 0.74 -0.35
CA ILE A 104 -16.25 0.69 0.98
C ILE A 104 -17.37 0.80 2.01
N ASP A 105 -17.44 -0.17 2.91
CA ASP A 105 -18.38 -0.19 4.02
C ASP A 105 -17.87 0.66 5.18
N PHE A 106 -16.67 0.38 5.66
CA PHE A 106 -16.01 1.16 6.71
C PHE A 106 -14.49 1.04 6.64
N ASN A 107 -13.80 1.99 7.25
CA ASN A 107 -12.36 1.93 7.43
C ASN A 107 -12.02 1.34 8.79
N LEU A 108 -11.05 0.43 8.86
CA LEU A 108 -10.50 -0.03 10.12
C LEU A 108 -9.80 1.13 10.85
N PRO A 109 -9.89 1.18 12.19
CA PRO A 109 -9.28 2.27 12.95
C PRO A 109 -7.75 2.25 12.85
N GLY A 110 -7.15 3.44 12.78
CA GLY A 110 -5.71 3.61 12.70
C GLY A 110 -5.16 3.49 11.29
N GLY A 111 -3.96 2.95 11.19
CA GLY A 111 -3.21 2.70 9.96
C GLY A 111 -1.91 2.02 10.31
N PHE A 112 -1.23 1.49 9.31
CA PHE A 112 0.03 0.79 9.47
C PHE A 112 1.13 1.47 8.66
N ASP A 113 2.27 1.68 9.29
CA ASP A 113 3.48 2.10 8.62
C ASP A 113 3.97 0.99 7.69
N VAL A 114 4.14 1.31 6.41
CA VAL A 114 4.71 0.42 5.38
C VAL A 114 6.19 0.71 5.24
N ALA A 115 7.00 -0.35 5.27
CA ALA A 115 8.45 -0.26 5.15
C ALA A 115 9.04 -1.43 4.37
N ALA A 116 10.22 -1.23 3.80
CA ALA A 116 11.02 -2.32 3.24
C ALA A 116 11.63 -3.15 4.38
N ALA A 117 11.67 -4.47 4.18
CA ALA A 117 12.22 -5.38 5.17
C ALA A 117 13.54 -6.01 4.69
N PHE A 118 14.50 -6.08 5.59
CA PHE A 118 15.86 -6.60 5.36
C PHE A 118 16.17 -7.74 6.34
N ASN A 119 17.14 -8.57 6.00
CA ASN A 119 17.67 -9.50 7.00
C ASN A 119 18.34 -8.70 8.14
N PRO A 120 18.16 -9.07 9.41
CA PRO A 120 18.74 -8.33 10.54
C PRO A 120 20.26 -8.16 10.53
N VAL A 121 20.99 -8.96 9.74
CA VAL A 121 22.45 -8.80 9.58
C VAL A 121 22.83 -7.77 8.52
N ASP A 122 21.92 -7.41 7.60
CA ASP A 122 22.19 -6.53 6.46
C ASP A 122 21.93 -5.04 6.78
N LYS A 123 22.43 -4.60 7.94
CA LYS A 123 22.24 -3.24 8.47
C LYS A 123 22.77 -2.15 7.54
N ASP A 124 23.87 -2.43 6.82
CA ASP A 124 24.47 -1.49 5.86
C ASP A 124 23.52 -1.21 4.68
N LEU A 125 22.92 -2.25 4.11
CA LEU A 125 21.97 -2.09 3.01
C LEU A 125 20.69 -1.36 3.46
N CYS A 126 20.17 -1.70 4.64
CA CYS A 126 19.04 -1.01 5.25
C CYS A 126 19.37 0.47 5.53
N GLY A 127 20.58 0.76 6.04
CA GLY A 127 21.04 2.13 6.25
C GLY A 127 21.10 2.95 4.97
N LYS A 128 21.64 2.40 3.89
CA LYS A 128 21.65 3.03 2.57
C LYS A 128 20.23 3.27 2.02
N PHE A 129 19.33 2.35 2.27
CA PHE A 129 17.92 2.53 1.88
C PHE A 129 17.25 3.65 2.69
N ASN A 130 17.57 3.78 3.97
CA ASN A 130 17.09 4.88 4.80
C ASN A 130 17.64 6.23 4.34
N ASP A 131 18.93 6.32 3.97
CA ASP A 131 19.54 7.52 3.41
C ASP A 131 18.85 7.91 2.09
N PHE A 132 18.59 6.94 1.22
CA PHE A 132 17.80 7.14 0.00
C PHE A 132 16.39 7.65 0.31
N LEU A 133 15.67 7.05 1.29
CA LEU A 133 14.34 7.51 1.68
C LEU A 133 14.34 8.95 2.20
N VAL A 134 15.37 9.35 2.95
CA VAL A 134 15.54 10.74 3.40
C VAL A 134 15.64 11.67 2.19
N GLN A 135 16.41 11.31 1.18
CA GLN A 135 16.56 12.11 -0.04
C GLN A 135 15.23 12.25 -0.78
N VAL A 136 14.58 11.13 -1.17
CA VAL A 136 13.36 11.16 -2.00
C VAL A 136 12.15 11.75 -1.28
N LYS A 137 12.15 11.76 0.05
CA LYS A 137 11.18 12.52 0.85
C LYS A 137 11.47 14.02 0.84
N SER A 138 12.74 14.40 0.96
CA SER A 138 13.12 15.81 1.04
C SER A 138 12.98 16.57 -0.26
N ASP A 139 13.16 15.90 -1.40
CA ASP A 139 13.06 16.49 -2.74
C ASP A 139 11.67 16.33 -3.39
N GLY A 140 10.71 15.71 -2.70
CA GLY A 140 9.33 15.52 -3.17
C GLY A 140 9.13 14.33 -4.12
N THR A 141 10.18 13.62 -4.50
CA THR A 141 10.10 12.47 -5.42
C THR A 141 9.13 11.39 -4.92
N LEU A 142 9.15 11.11 -3.61
CA LEU A 142 8.27 10.09 -3.04
C LEU A 142 6.79 10.50 -3.13
N ASP A 143 6.46 11.76 -2.86
CA ASP A 143 5.09 12.27 -2.95
C ASP A 143 4.58 12.24 -4.39
N GLU A 144 5.41 12.63 -5.37
CA GLU A 144 5.08 12.52 -6.80
C GLU A 144 4.81 11.07 -7.24
N MET A 145 5.59 10.11 -6.71
CA MET A 145 5.36 8.68 -6.96
C MET A 145 4.00 8.24 -6.41
N PHE A 146 3.68 8.60 -5.16
CA PHE A 146 2.40 8.27 -4.56
C PHE A 146 1.24 8.91 -5.30
N GLU A 147 1.31 10.18 -5.64
CA GLU A 147 0.28 10.87 -6.42
C GLU A 147 0.04 10.14 -7.74
N ARG A 148 1.09 9.75 -8.44
CA ARG A 148 0.98 9.09 -9.73
C ARG A 148 0.42 7.67 -9.64
N TRP A 149 0.86 6.87 -8.67
CA TRP A 149 0.47 5.46 -8.55
C TRP A 149 -0.84 5.25 -7.78
N CYS A 150 -1.14 6.07 -6.77
CA CYS A 150 -2.21 5.82 -5.82
C CYS A 150 -3.43 6.75 -5.98
N SER A 151 -3.38 7.74 -6.87
CA SER A 151 -4.49 8.69 -7.10
C SER A 151 -5.25 8.48 -8.41
N LYS A 152 -4.87 7.48 -9.20
CA LYS A 152 -5.44 7.21 -10.52
C LYS A 152 -5.69 5.73 -10.69
N GLU A 153 -6.52 5.41 -11.67
CA GLU A 153 -6.69 4.04 -12.14
C GLU A 153 -5.34 3.43 -12.52
N VAL A 154 -5.00 2.32 -11.89
CA VAL A 154 -3.66 1.71 -12.01
C VAL A 154 -3.30 1.33 -13.45
N ASP A 155 -4.30 0.98 -14.27
CA ASP A 155 -4.11 0.60 -15.65
C ASP A 155 -3.69 1.77 -16.57
N THR A 156 -3.92 3.01 -16.13
CA THR A 156 -3.48 4.23 -16.83
C THR A 156 -2.07 4.67 -16.47
N VAL A 157 -1.47 4.07 -15.43
CA VAL A 157 -0.14 4.45 -14.95
C VAL A 157 0.92 3.54 -15.55
N HIS A 158 2.00 4.15 -16.00
CA HIS A 158 3.15 3.44 -16.58
C HIS A 158 4.44 3.75 -15.81
N MET A 159 5.33 2.75 -15.76
CA MET A 159 6.69 2.95 -15.28
C MET A 159 7.38 4.05 -16.08
N LEU A 160 8.09 4.92 -15.38
CA LEU A 160 8.96 5.89 -16.04
C LEU A 160 10.09 5.17 -16.76
N ASP A 161 10.54 5.77 -17.87
CA ASP A 161 11.73 5.29 -18.56
C ASP A 161 12.97 5.70 -17.75
N MET A 162 13.80 4.74 -17.41
CA MET A 162 15.04 4.91 -16.64
C MET A 162 16.20 4.21 -17.39
N PRO A 163 16.67 4.78 -18.49
CA PRO A 163 17.69 4.13 -19.33
C PRO A 163 19.00 3.86 -18.58
N GLU A 164 19.32 4.63 -17.54
CA GLU A 164 20.51 4.47 -16.71
C GLU A 164 20.55 3.11 -15.97
N LEU A 165 19.40 2.48 -15.76
CA LEU A 165 19.33 1.14 -15.16
C LEU A 165 20.11 0.10 -15.97
N ALA A 166 20.14 0.24 -17.28
CA ALA A 166 20.86 -0.67 -18.18
C ALA A 166 22.40 -0.56 -18.05
N GLU A 167 22.89 0.54 -17.51
CA GLU A 167 24.32 0.79 -17.31
C GLU A 167 24.86 0.21 -16.01
N LEU A 168 23.97 -0.15 -15.06
CA LEU A 168 24.35 -0.68 -13.77
C LEU A 168 25.03 -2.03 -13.88
N LYS A 169 26.05 -2.24 -13.08
CA LYS A 169 26.89 -3.45 -13.09
C LYS A 169 27.03 -4.04 -11.67
N GLY A 170 27.46 -5.28 -11.62
CA GLY A 170 27.72 -6.00 -10.37
C GLY A 170 26.62 -6.98 -10.02
N HIS A 171 26.70 -7.51 -8.82
CA HIS A 171 25.67 -8.40 -8.30
C HIS A 171 24.37 -7.62 -8.03
N PRO A 172 23.23 -8.07 -8.55
CA PRO A 172 21.96 -7.43 -8.27
C PRO A 172 21.64 -7.47 -6.77
N ILE A 173 20.75 -6.57 -6.35
CA ILE A 173 20.02 -6.68 -5.10
C ILE A 173 18.82 -7.56 -5.42
N GLU A 174 18.69 -8.67 -4.72
CA GLU A 174 17.54 -9.55 -4.86
C GLU A 174 16.35 -8.98 -4.07
N VAL A 175 15.29 -8.64 -4.78
CA VAL A 175 14.08 -8.01 -4.23
C VAL A 175 12.94 -9.03 -4.20
N ALA A 176 12.43 -9.33 -3.00
CA ALA A 176 11.20 -10.08 -2.82
C ALA A 176 10.00 -9.13 -2.90
N THR A 177 9.04 -9.45 -3.74
CA THR A 177 7.84 -8.64 -3.95
C THR A 177 6.64 -9.52 -4.31
N LEU A 178 5.47 -8.91 -4.52
CA LEU A 178 4.27 -9.62 -4.96
C LEU A 178 4.08 -9.42 -6.48
N ALA A 179 3.66 -10.48 -7.16
CA ALA A 179 3.42 -10.40 -8.60
C ALA A 179 2.01 -9.90 -8.97
N ASP A 180 1.13 -9.74 -7.97
CA ASP A 180 -0.24 -9.26 -8.14
C ASP A 180 -0.73 -8.50 -6.90
N ASN A 181 -0.22 -7.27 -6.75
CA ASN A 181 -0.60 -6.33 -5.68
C ASN A 181 -0.57 -4.88 -6.20
N PRO A 182 -1.39 -4.54 -7.22
CA PRO A 182 -1.49 -3.16 -7.68
C PRO A 182 -2.07 -2.25 -6.58
N PRO A 183 -1.63 -0.99 -6.47
CA PRO A 183 -0.65 -0.30 -7.31
C PRO A 183 0.81 -0.48 -6.88
N PHE A 184 1.10 -1.27 -5.84
CA PHE A 184 2.44 -1.38 -5.23
C PHE A 184 3.42 -2.17 -6.08
N SER A 185 3.09 -3.43 -6.40
CA SER A 185 3.93 -4.30 -7.21
C SER A 185 3.08 -5.32 -7.97
N PHE A 186 3.31 -5.46 -9.26
CA PHE A 186 2.63 -6.44 -10.10
C PHE A 186 3.44 -6.74 -11.35
N TYR A 187 3.22 -7.94 -11.91
CA TYR A 187 3.90 -8.39 -13.12
C TYR A 187 2.90 -8.44 -14.27
N ARG A 188 3.07 -7.53 -15.23
CA ARG A 188 2.17 -7.40 -16.38
C ARG A 188 2.97 -7.11 -17.65
N ASN A 189 2.53 -7.67 -18.77
CA ASN A 189 3.19 -7.48 -20.07
C ASN A 189 4.71 -7.79 -20.03
N ASN A 190 5.07 -8.86 -19.33
CA ASN A 190 6.45 -9.33 -19.16
C ASN A 190 7.38 -8.31 -18.43
N ARG A 191 6.81 -7.46 -17.58
CA ARG A 191 7.51 -6.40 -16.86
C ARG A 191 6.99 -6.26 -15.43
N TRP A 192 7.91 -6.11 -14.49
CA TRP A 192 7.60 -5.63 -13.16
C TRP A 192 7.17 -4.16 -13.20
N THR A 193 6.12 -3.82 -12.47
CA THR A 193 5.48 -2.51 -12.50
C THR A 193 4.91 -2.19 -11.11
N GLY A 194 4.77 -0.92 -10.79
CA GLY A 194 4.15 -0.46 -9.54
C GLY A 194 5.04 0.49 -8.74
N LEU A 195 4.46 1.06 -7.71
CA LEU A 195 5.10 2.05 -6.85
C LEU A 195 6.39 1.51 -6.21
N GLU A 196 6.34 0.33 -5.61
CA GLU A 196 7.50 -0.25 -4.93
C GLU A 196 8.56 -0.76 -5.91
N VAL A 197 8.14 -1.18 -7.11
CA VAL A 197 9.08 -1.50 -8.20
C VAL A 197 9.84 -0.26 -8.62
N GLU A 198 9.16 0.87 -8.79
CA GLU A 198 9.81 2.15 -9.10
C GLU A 198 10.72 2.62 -7.96
N LEU A 199 10.26 2.49 -6.72
CA LEU A 199 11.06 2.84 -5.54
C LEU A 199 12.38 2.06 -5.52
N MET A 200 12.34 0.76 -5.80
CA MET A 200 13.52 -0.09 -5.85
C MET A 200 14.42 0.20 -7.06
N HIS A 201 13.87 0.58 -8.21
CA HIS A 201 14.67 1.05 -9.34
C HIS A 201 15.40 2.36 -9.03
N ARG A 202 14.74 3.31 -8.38
CA ARG A 202 15.38 4.55 -7.93
C ARG A 202 16.46 4.30 -6.87
N PHE A 203 16.21 3.39 -5.93
CA PHE A 203 17.23 2.95 -4.97
C PHE A 203 18.42 2.28 -5.66
N SER A 204 18.17 1.47 -6.67
CA SER A 204 19.20 0.84 -7.51
C SER A 204 20.15 1.88 -8.14
N LEU A 205 19.58 2.96 -8.70
CA LEU A 205 20.35 4.08 -9.23
C LEU A 205 21.14 4.82 -8.14
N PHE A 206 20.52 5.06 -6.99
CA PHE A 206 21.14 5.74 -5.84
C PHE A 206 22.40 5.03 -5.35
N ILE A 207 22.40 3.70 -5.29
CA ILE A 207 23.57 2.94 -4.81
C ILE A 207 24.45 2.38 -5.92
N GLY A 208 24.10 2.59 -7.19
CA GLY A 208 24.87 2.13 -8.36
C GLY A 208 24.90 0.61 -8.54
N ARG A 209 23.84 -0.12 -8.08
CA ARG A 209 23.73 -1.58 -8.21
C ARG A 209 22.40 -1.98 -8.86
N PRO A 210 22.40 -2.95 -9.79
CA PRO A 210 21.15 -3.43 -10.39
C PRO A 210 20.24 -4.08 -9.34
N VAL A 211 18.94 -4.17 -9.62
CA VAL A 211 17.96 -4.95 -8.85
C VAL A 211 17.42 -6.08 -9.71
N HIS A 212 17.06 -7.18 -9.05
CA HIS A 212 16.37 -8.30 -9.62
C HIS A 212 15.15 -8.64 -8.77
N PHE A 213 13.97 -8.67 -9.38
CA PHE A 213 12.71 -8.92 -8.68
C PHE A 213 12.29 -10.38 -8.78
N SER A 214 11.84 -10.92 -7.67
CA SER A 214 11.22 -12.25 -7.58
C SER A 214 9.88 -12.17 -6.86
N GLY A 215 8.84 -12.75 -7.45
CA GLY A 215 7.49 -12.80 -6.88
C GLY A 215 7.37 -13.93 -5.86
N TYR A 216 6.73 -13.62 -4.73
CA TYR A 216 6.42 -14.56 -3.65
C TYR A 216 4.98 -14.35 -3.18
N GLN A 217 4.43 -15.32 -2.46
CA GLN A 217 3.17 -15.14 -1.75
C GLN A 217 3.39 -14.25 -0.51
N PHE A 218 2.40 -13.42 -0.17
CA PHE A 218 2.54 -12.45 0.92
C PHE A 218 2.93 -13.09 2.25
N GLY A 219 2.31 -14.22 2.60
CA GLY A 219 2.60 -14.95 3.84
C GLY A 219 4.02 -15.50 3.93
N GLU A 220 4.75 -15.60 2.81
CA GLU A 220 6.12 -16.12 2.76
C GLU A 220 7.19 -15.02 2.90
N ILE A 221 6.86 -13.76 2.63
CA ILE A 221 7.81 -12.64 2.51
C ILE A 221 8.78 -12.55 3.68
N VAL A 222 8.31 -12.61 4.93
CA VAL A 222 9.14 -12.53 6.11
C VAL A 222 10.15 -13.71 6.15
N ASN A 223 9.72 -14.91 5.78
CA ASN A 223 10.58 -16.09 5.77
C ASN A 223 11.60 -16.05 4.62
N VAL A 224 11.22 -15.48 3.47
CA VAL A 224 12.14 -15.25 2.33
C VAL A 224 13.33 -14.40 2.77
N ILE A 225 13.07 -13.28 3.47
CA ILE A 225 14.11 -12.39 3.99
C ILE A 225 14.94 -13.08 5.07
N ARG A 226 14.31 -13.75 6.04
CA ARG A 226 15.03 -14.47 7.11
C ARG A 226 15.96 -15.55 6.56
N SER A 227 15.53 -16.26 5.54
CA SER A 227 16.31 -17.36 4.91
C SER A 227 17.33 -16.84 3.87
N ARG A 228 17.43 -15.51 3.69
CA ARG A 228 18.35 -14.87 2.72
C ARG A 228 18.14 -15.31 1.28
N LYS A 229 16.91 -15.62 0.91
CA LYS A 229 16.53 -15.88 -0.49
C LYS A 229 16.40 -14.58 -1.28
N ALA A 230 16.21 -13.46 -0.58
CA ALA A 230 16.28 -12.11 -1.11
C ALA A 230 16.99 -11.20 -0.09
N ASP A 231 17.52 -10.08 -0.58
CA ASP A 231 18.24 -9.08 0.23
C ASP A 231 17.26 -8.10 0.88
N VAL A 232 16.17 -7.78 0.18
CA VAL A 232 15.16 -6.82 0.61
C VAL A 232 13.78 -7.28 0.16
N ALA A 233 12.76 -7.01 0.99
CA ALA A 233 11.36 -7.11 0.61
C ALA A 233 10.77 -5.71 0.41
N ALA A 234 10.16 -5.50 -0.77
CA ALA A 234 9.28 -4.38 -1.08
C ALA A 234 7.94 -5.02 -1.53
N ALA A 235 7.02 -5.16 -0.58
CA ALA A 235 5.83 -6.00 -0.72
C ALA A 235 4.64 -5.44 0.09
N ASN A 236 4.56 -4.11 0.20
CA ASN A 236 3.56 -3.41 1.01
C ASN A 236 3.46 -3.98 2.44
N LEU A 237 4.62 -4.18 3.05
CA LEU A 237 4.74 -4.89 4.31
C LEU A 237 4.58 -3.94 5.49
N PHE A 238 3.53 -4.18 6.30
CA PHE A 238 3.26 -3.40 7.50
C PHE A 238 4.26 -3.71 8.61
N ILE A 239 4.75 -2.66 9.28
CA ILE A 239 5.53 -2.81 10.50
C ILE A 239 4.60 -3.28 11.61
N THR A 240 4.83 -4.50 12.09
CA THR A 240 4.15 -5.05 13.27
C THR A 240 5.19 -5.60 14.25
N PRO A 241 4.91 -5.66 15.57
CA PRO A 241 5.84 -6.22 16.54
C PRO A 241 6.33 -7.62 16.16
N ASP A 242 5.40 -8.52 15.78
CA ASP A 242 5.73 -9.89 15.38
C ASP A 242 6.69 -9.97 14.18
N ARG A 243 6.55 -9.06 13.21
CA ARG A 243 7.45 -9.00 12.05
C ARG A 243 8.79 -8.34 12.41
N ALA A 244 8.76 -7.27 13.23
CA ALA A 244 9.96 -6.55 13.68
C ALA A 244 10.91 -7.42 14.51
N ASP A 245 10.39 -8.43 15.20
CA ASP A 245 11.19 -9.43 15.89
C ASP A 245 11.95 -10.38 14.93
N LYS A 246 11.56 -10.41 13.66
CA LYS A 246 12.05 -11.38 12.66
C LYS A 246 12.90 -10.77 11.57
N VAL A 247 12.62 -9.50 11.22
CA VAL A 247 13.29 -8.76 10.13
C VAL A 247 13.66 -7.35 10.59
N LEU A 248 14.61 -6.73 9.89
CA LEU A 248 14.97 -5.33 10.09
C LEU A 248 14.16 -4.49 9.11
N PHE A 249 13.34 -3.57 9.64
CA PHE A 249 12.59 -2.63 8.81
C PHE A 249 13.41 -1.36 8.50
N SER A 250 13.20 -0.80 7.33
CA SER A 250 13.62 0.56 7.01
C SER A 250 12.79 1.60 7.75
N HIS A 251 13.10 2.88 7.59
CA HIS A 251 12.13 3.95 7.86
C HIS A 251 10.86 3.70 7.04
N PRO A 252 9.67 3.99 7.59
CA PRO A 252 8.44 3.85 6.83
C PRO A 252 8.39 4.87 5.69
N TYR A 253 7.85 4.47 4.56
CA TYR A 253 7.66 5.35 3.41
C TYR A 253 6.19 5.66 3.11
N TYR A 254 5.26 4.94 3.73
CA TYR A 254 3.82 5.12 3.53
C TYR A 254 3.05 4.77 4.80
N LEU A 255 1.92 5.47 5.03
CA LEU A 255 0.93 5.09 6.05
C LEU A 255 -0.29 4.50 5.34
N CYS A 256 -0.43 3.18 5.40
CA CYS A 256 -1.53 2.47 4.78
C CYS A 256 -2.75 2.39 5.70
N LYS A 257 -3.93 2.62 5.13
CA LYS A 257 -5.22 2.35 5.78
C LYS A 257 -5.83 1.10 5.18
N THR A 258 -6.65 0.41 5.97
CA THR A 258 -7.34 -0.81 5.58
C THR A 258 -8.84 -0.57 5.64
N SER A 259 -9.59 -1.09 4.67
CA SER A 259 -11.04 -0.95 4.58
C SER A 259 -11.73 -2.29 4.43
N CYS A 260 -12.90 -2.40 5.04
CA CYS A 260 -13.88 -3.41 4.68
C CYS A 260 -14.69 -2.92 3.47
N PHE A 261 -14.97 -3.81 2.55
CA PHE A 261 -15.73 -3.52 1.35
C PHE A 261 -16.66 -4.68 1.00
N SER A 262 -17.78 -4.37 0.36
CA SER A 262 -18.75 -5.35 -0.12
C SER A 262 -19.35 -4.91 -1.46
N LYS A 263 -20.27 -5.70 -2.01
CA LYS A 263 -21.08 -5.24 -3.16
C LYS A 263 -21.91 -4.03 -2.77
N ALA A 264 -21.93 -3.02 -3.64
CA ALA A 264 -22.82 -1.87 -3.51
C ALA A 264 -24.29 -2.36 -3.53
N ARG A 265 -25.10 -1.83 -2.62
CA ARG A 265 -26.52 -2.17 -2.46
C ARG A 265 -27.41 -1.07 -3.03
#